data_47fdcf29687e7f2b00357721c348149c
#
_entry.id   47fdcf29687e7f2b00357721c348149c
#
_cell.length_a   1.000
_cell.length_b   1.000
_cell.length_c   1.000
_cell.angle_alpha   90.00
_cell.angle_beta   90.00
_cell.angle_gamma   90.00
#
_symmetry.space_group_name_H-M   'P 1'
#
loop_
_entity.id
_entity.type
_entity.pdbx_description
1 polymer ?
#
loop_
_entity_poly.entity_id
_entity_poly.type
_entity_poly.pdbx_seq_one_letter_code
_entity_poly.pdbx_strand_id
1 'polypeptide(L)'
;MSKNVSLPHDHDVESKKVMERMPAENNFQTVAALMKQLNDPSRLRIFWILCHVEECVIDIAAMAGMSSPAVSHHLRNLKTSGLIVSRREGKEMYYKAADTDIAQKLHHAVEEIMEISCPTK
;
A
#
# COMPACT_ATOMS: atom_id res chain seq x y z
N MET A 1 -15.90 -19.85 -6.45
CA MET A 1 -14.62 -20.47 -6.83
C MET A 1 -14.79 -21.97 -7.01
N SER A 2 -14.26 -22.50 -8.07
CA SER A 2 -14.35 -23.92 -8.32
C SER A 2 -13.30 -24.69 -7.52
N LYS A 3 -13.74 -25.74 -6.81
CA LYS A 3 -12.81 -26.59 -6.07
C LYS A 3 -12.69 -27.97 -6.72
N ASN A 4 -13.31 -28.12 -7.89
CA ASN A 4 -13.34 -29.40 -8.60
C ASN A 4 -12.47 -29.39 -9.84
N VAL A 5 -11.47 -28.50 -9.88
CA VAL A 5 -10.55 -28.42 -11.01
C VAL A 5 -9.58 -29.59 -10.94
N SER A 6 -9.51 -30.32 -12.05
CA SER A 6 -8.56 -31.43 -12.18
C SER A 6 -7.30 -30.92 -12.84
N LEU A 7 -6.15 -31.22 -12.25
CA LEU A 7 -4.87 -30.80 -12.81
C LEU A 7 -4.46 -31.75 -13.93
N PRO A 8 -3.93 -31.22 -15.06
CA PRO A 8 -3.53 -32.08 -16.20
C PRO A 8 -2.50 -33.16 -15.82
N HIS A 9 -1.62 -32.86 -14.86
CA HIS A 9 -0.63 -33.82 -14.39
C HIS A 9 -0.86 -34.07 -12.91
N ASP A 10 -1.83 -34.87 -12.59
CA ASP A 10 -2.34 -35.08 -11.23
C ASP A 10 -1.44 -36.02 -10.44
N HIS A 11 -0.22 -35.59 -10.17
CA HIS A 11 0.74 -36.42 -9.43
C HIS A 11 1.24 -35.77 -8.12
N ASP A 12 0.55 -34.74 -7.62
CA ASP A 12 0.97 -34.07 -6.41
C ASP A 12 -0.22 -33.71 -5.53
N VAL A 13 -0.30 -34.35 -4.36
CA VAL A 13 -1.36 -34.10 -3.40
C VAL A 13 -1.30 -32.67 -2.87
N GLU A 14 -0.10 -32.10 -2.76
CA GLU A 14 0.08 -30.73 -2.27
C GLU A 14 -0.57 -29.72 -3.21
N SER A 15 -0.46 -29.94 -4.52
CA SER A 15 -1.08 -29.04 -5.50
C SER A 15 -2.59 -29.03 -5.35
N LYS A 16 -3.19 -30.17 -5.07
CA LYS A 16 -4.63 -30.25 -4.85
C LYS A 16 -5.04 -29.48 -3.60
N LYS A 17 -4.26 -29.55 -2.54
CA LYS A 17 -4.54 -28.79 -1.33
C LYS A 17 -4.49 -27.30 -1.58
N VAL A 18 -3.53 -26.85 -2.36
CA VAL A 18 -3.41 -25.43 -2.73
C VAL A 18 -4.65 -24.99 -3.52
N MET A 19 -5.07 -25.80 -4.50
CA MET A 19 -6.26 -25.48 -5.30
C MET A 19 -7.50 -25.35 -4.43
N GLU A 20 -7.64 -26.24 -3.45
CA GLU A 20 -8.81 -26.21 -2.57
C GLU A 20 -8.85 -25.00 -1.65
N ARG A 21 -7.69 -24.45 -1.35
CA ARG A 21 -7.56 -23.30 -0.44
C ARG A 21 -7.33 -21.98 -1.17
N MET A 22 -7.37 -22.01 -2.50
CA MET A 22 -7.13 -20.79 -3.26
C MET A 22 -8.20 -19.75 -2.96
N PRO A 23 -7.78 -18.51 -2.63
CA PRO A 23 -8.75 -17.43 -2.39
C PRO A 23 -9.56 -17.12 -3.64
N ALA A 24 -10.68 -16.44 -3.43
CA ALA A 24 -11.54 -16.03 -4.53
C ALA A 24 -10.84 -14.98 -5.40
N GLU A 25 -11.27 -14.87 -6.65
CA GLU A 25 -10.68 -13.97 -7.62
C GLU A 25 -10.65 -12.52 -7.14
N ASN A 26 -11.73 -12.06 -6.50
CA ASN A 26 -11.78 -10.67 -6.06
C ASN A 26 -10.77 -10.37 -4.94
N ASN A 27 -10.32 -11.37 -4.19
CA ASN A 27 -9.26 -11.16 -3.20
C ASN A 27 -7.95 -10.83 -3.90
N PHE A 28 -7.65 -11.54 -4.99
CA PHE A 28 -6.44 -11.24 -5.77
C PHE A 28 -6.53 -9.86 -6.40
N GLN A 29 -7.69 -9.49 -6.91
CA GLN A 29 -7.88 -8.18 -7.53
C GLN A 29 -7.68 -7.06 -6.51
N THR A 30 -8.21 -7.22 -5.31
CA THR A 30 -8.09 -6.23 -4.26
C THR A 30 -6.63 -6.03 -3.85
N VAL A 31 -5.91 -7.13 -3.63
CA VAL A 31 -4.49 -7.04 -3.23
C VAL A 31 -3.65 -6.45 -4.34
N ALA A 32 -3.89 -6.88 -5.58
CA ALA A 32 -3.15 -6.36 -6.74
C ALA A 32 -3.35 -4.84 -6.89
N ALA A 33 -4.57 -4.36 -6.69
CA ALA A 33 -4.86 -2.93 -6.79
C ALA A 33 -4.10 -2.13 -5.73
N LEU A 34 -4.00 -2.65 -4.51
CA LEU A 34 -3.23 -2.00 -3.45
C LEU A 34 -1.74 -1.97 -3.77
N MET A 35 -1.21 -3.09 -4.24
CA MET A 35 0.21 -3.17 -4.61
C MET A 35 0.53 -2.24 -5.76
N LYS A 36 -0.40 -2.06 -6.69
CA LYS A 36 -0.21 -1.13 -7.80
C LYS A 36 0.00 0.30 -7.32
N GLN A 37 -0.66 0.69 -6.23
CA GLN A 37 -0.50 2.04 -5.69
C GLN A 37 0.92 2.25 -5.19
N LEU A 38 1.59 1.23 -4.74
CA LEU A 38 2.97 1.33 -4.24
C LEU A 38 4.00 0.92 -5.29
N ASN A 39 3.58 0.73 -6.53
CA ASN A 39 4.47 0.33 -7.63
C ASN A 39 5.11 1.55 -8.32
N ASP A 40 5.39 2.59 -7.56
CA ASP A 40 6.05 3.80 -8.04
C ASP A 40 6.96 4.28 -6.91
N PRO A 41 8.27 4.39 -7.16
CA PRO A 41 9.21 4.72 -6.08
C PRO A 41 8.90 6.02 -5.36
N SER A 42 8.45 7.03 -6.09
CA SER A 42 8.12 8.32 -5.47
C SER A 42 6.88 8.22 -4.61
N ARG A 43 5.84 7.54 -5.10
CA ARG A 43 4.62 7.37 -4.34
C ARG A 43 4.87 6.49 -3.11
N LEU A 44 5.68 5.46 -3.25
CA LEU A 44 6.07 4.61 -2.12
C LEU A 44 6.81 5.42 -1.06
N ARG A 45 7.72 6.30 -1.48
CA ARG A 45 8.44 7.19 -0.55
C ARG A 45 7.48 8.07 0.22
N ILE A 46 6.52 8.67 -0.47
CA ILE A 46 5.52 9.53 0.18
C ILE A 46 4.70 8.73 1.17
N PHE A 47 4.25 7.55 0.80
CA PHE A 47 3.50 6.69 1.71
C PHE A 47 4.31 6.38 2.97
N TRP A 48 5.58 6.01 2.78
CA TRP A 48 6.45 5.70 3.92
C TRP A 48 6.61 6.90 4.86
N ILE A 49 6.82 8.09 4.29
CA ILE A 49 6.91 9.32 5.09
C ILE A 49 5.65 9.49 5.94
N LEU A 50 4.49 9.34 5.32
CA LEU A 50 3.21 9.56 5.99
C LEU A 50 2.84 8.45 6.97
N CYS A 51 3.51 7.31 6.91
CA CYS A 51 3.38 6.30 7.95
C CYS A 51 4.02 6.74 9.26
N HIS A 52 4.88 7.74 9.23
CA HIS A 52 5.64 8.18 10.40
C HIS A 52 5.30 9.58 10.88
N VAL A 53 4.86 10.47 10.00
CA VAL A 53 4.53 11.85 10.35
C VAL A 53 3.29 12.30 9.58
N GLU A 54 2.61 13.29 10.14
CA GLU A 54 1.52 13.98 9.46
C GLU A 54 2.07 15.29 8.93
N GLU A 55 1.91 15.57 7.61
CA GLU A 55 2.51 16.74 7.00
C GLU A 55 1.65 17.34 5.92
N CYS A 56 1.90 18.62 5.62
CA CYS A 56 1.26 19.33 4.50
C CYS A 56 2.06 19.10 3.23
N VAL A 57 1.46 19.49 2.07
CA VAL A 57 2.07 19.23 0.75
C VAL A 57 3.46 19.82 0.64
N ILE A 58 3.65 21.06 1.09
CA ILE A 58 4.95 21.74 0.96
C ILE A 58 6.04 20.98 1.70
N ASP A 59 5.74 20.54 2.91
CA ASP A 59 6.73 19.82 3.71
C ASP A 59 6.97 18.41 3.16
N ILE A 60 5.92 17.74 2.69
CA ILE A 60 6.10 16.45 2.04
C ILE A 60 7.01 16.60 0.82
N ALA A 61 6.78 17.63 0.02
CA ALA A 61 7.60 17.88 -1.17
C ALA A 61 9.06 18.07 -0.79
N ALA A 62 9.32 18.85 0.25
CA ALA A 62 10.68 19.06 0.73
C ALA A 62 11.31 17.74 1.22
N MET A 63 10.57 16.96 2.00
CA MET A 63 11.08 15.70 2.54
C MET A 63 11.34 14.68 1.43
N ALA A 64 10.50 14.66 0.41
CA ALA A 64 10.60 13.68 -0.67
C ALA A 64 11.53 14.15 -1.80
N GLY A 65 11.95 15.41 -1.79
CA GLY A 65 12.77 15.97 -2.86
C GLY A 65 12.01 16.07 -4.17
N MET A 66 10.73 16.46 -4.10
CA MET A 66 9.85 16.52 -5.27
C MET A 66 9.14 17.85 -5.35
N SER A 67 8.56 18.15 -6.51
CA SER A 67 7.73 19.34 -6.66
C SER A 67 6.37 19.13 -6.00
N SER A 68 5.75 20.23 -5.57
CA SER A 68 4.41 20.15 -4.97
C SER A 68 3.35 19.57 -5.90
N PRO A 69 3.32 19.94 -7.20
CA PRO A 69 2.37 19.29 -8.11
C PRO A 69 2.54 17.79 -8.23
N ALA A 70 3.79 17.29 -8.24
CA ALA A 70 4.05 15.86 -8.29
C ALA A 70 3.56 15.18 -7.02
N VAL A 71 3.84 15.78 -5.86
CA VAL A 71 3.37 15.27 -4.57
C VAL A 71 1.84 15.23 -4.55
N SER A 72 1.19 16.30 -5.00
CA SER A 72 -0.27 16.36 -5.02
C SER A 72 -0.89 15.24 -5.86
N HIS A 73 -0.24 14.92 -6.98
CA HIS A 73 -0.70 13.82 -7.83
C HIS A 73 -0.64 12.48 -7.09
N HIS A 74 0.48 12.21 -6.43
CA HIS A 74 0.63 10.97 -5.67
C HIS A 74 -0.31 10.90 -4.47
N LEU A 75 -0.49 12.04 -3.78
CA LEU A 75 -1.42 12.08 -2.65
C LEU A 75 -2.85 11.76 -3.06
N ARG A 76 -3.26 12.24 -4.23
CA ARG A 76 -4.60 11.94 -4.75
C ARG A 76 -4.78 10.44 -4.95
N ASN A 77 -3.79 9.80 -5.56
CA ASN A 77 -3.85 8.36 -5.80
C ASN A 77 -3.87 7.56 -4.50
N LEU A 78 -3.01 7.94 -3.55
CA LEU A 78 -2.95 7.24 -2.25
C LEU A 78 -4.25 7.43 -1.47
N LYS A 79 -4.82 8.63 -1.52
CA LYS A 79 -6.08 8.90 -0.81
C LYS A 79 -7.24 8.14 -1.43
N THR A 80 -7.32 8.11 -2.76
CA THR A 80 -8.37 7.37 -3.45
C THR A 80 -8.32 5.88 -3.12
N SER A 81 -7.13 5.33 -2.95
CA SER A 81 -6.98 3.91 -2.60
C SER A 81 -7.19 3.61 -1.12
N GLY A 82 -7.41 4.64 -0.30
CA GLY A 82 -7.65 4.45 1.12
C GLY A 82 -6.40 4.27 1.97
N LEU A 83 -5.22 4.45 1.40
CA LEU A 83 -3.96 4.25 2.12
C LEU A 83 -3.56 5.43 2.98
N ILE A 84 -4.07 6.62 2.67
CA ILE A 84 -3.83 7.82 3.48
C ILE A 84 -5.14 8.55 3.70
N VAL A 85 -5.13 9.41 4.71
CA VAL A 85 -6.26 10.28 5.03
C VAL A 85 -5.75 11.71 5.11
N SER A 86 -6.67 12.67 5.04
CA SER A 86 -6.32 14.08 5.11
C SER A 86 -7.26 14.82 6.05
N ARG A 87 -6.76 15.91 6.61
CA ARG A 87 -7.57 16.84 7.39
C ARG A 87 -7.15 18.26 7.08
N ARG A 88 -8.08 19.18 7.20
CA ARG A 88 -7.78 20.59 7.01
C ARG A 88 -7.49 21.22 8.36
N GLU A 89 -6.47 22.07 8.38
CA GLU A 89 -6.17 22.90 9.54
C GLU A 89 -5.80 24.28 9.02
N GLY A 90 -6.71 25.24 9.21
CA GLY A 90 -6.54 26.57 8.63
C GLY A 90 -6.57 26.51 7.11
N LYS A 91 -5.52 27.00 6.48
CA LYS A 91 -5.40 27.02 5.03
C LYS A 91 -4.68 25.78 4.49
N GLU A 92 -4.16 24.92 5.40
CA GLU A 92 -3.36 23.80 4.99
C GLU A 92 -4.14 22.49 5.08
N MET A 93 -3.85 21.58 4.15
CA MET A 93 -4.29 20.20 4.23
C MET A 93 -3.13 19.36 4.75
N TYR A 94 -3.39 18.58 5.77
CA TYR A 94 -2.41 17.66 6.33
C TYR A 94 -2.79 16.23 5.97
N TYR A 95 -1.78 15.43 5.69
CA TYR A 95 -1.94 14.06 5.25
C TYR A 95 -1.18 13.12 6.15
N LYS A 96 -1.72 11.94 6.37
CA LYS A 96 -1.04 10.88 7.11
C LYS A 96 -1.54 9.53 6.62
N ALA A 97 -0.79 8.48 6.93
CA ALA A 97 -1.24 7.13 6.61
C ALA A 97 -2.56 6.84 7.32
N ALA A 98 -3.43 6.07 6.65
CA ALA A 98 -4.70 5.68 7.24
C ALA A 98 -4.44 4.74 8.42
N ASP A 99 -5.27 4.86 9.45
CA ASP A 99 -5.18 3.99 10.63
C ASP A 99 -6.04 2.74 10.39
N THR A 100 -5.60 1.94 9.43
CA THR A 100 -6.27 0.71 9.03
C THR A 100 -5.28 -0.44 9.07
N ASP A 101 -5.80 -1.66 9.21
CA ASP A 101 -4.96 -2.86 9.17
C ASP A 101 -4.18 -2.95 7.87
N ILE A 102 -4.82 -2.63 6.75
CA ILE A 102 -4.18 -2.72 5.43
C ILE A 102 -2.99 -1.76 5.34
N ALA A 103 -3.18 -0.50 5.72
CA ALA A 103 -2.09 0.48 5.66
C ALA A 103 -0.94 0.07 6.57
N GLN A 104 -1.25 -0.42 7.77
CA GLN A 104 -0.23 -0.86 8.71
C GLN A 104 0.52 -2.08 8.20
N LYS A 105 -0.18 -3.05 7.61
CA LYS A 105 0.46 -4.23 7.04
C LYS A 105 1.37 -3.87 5.88
N LEU A 106 0.95 -2.95 5.02
CA LEU A 106 1.79 -2.50 3.91
C LEU A 106 3.03 -1.78 4.44
N HIS A 107 2.86 -0.93 5.45
CA HIS A 107 3.98 -0.24 6.08
C HIS A 107 5.02 -1.23 6.61
N HIS A 108 4.55 -2.21 7.39
CA HIS A 108 5.45 -3.21 7.96
C HIS A 108 6.13 -4.04 6.89
N ALA A 109 5.38 -4.44 5.85
CA ALA A 109 5.94 -5.23 4.75
C ALA A 109 7.04 -4.47 4.02
N VAL A 110 6.83 -3.18 3.75
CA VAL A 110 7.83 -2.35 3.08
C VAL A 110 9.12 -2.28 3.90
N GLU A 111 8.99 -2.03 5.20
CA GLU A 111 10.17 -1.93 6.07
C GLU A 111 10.88 -3.26 6.22
N GLU A 112 10.12 -4.35 6.29
CA GLU A 112 10.70 -5.68 6.38
C GLU A 112 11.48 -6.04 5.12
N ILE A 113 10.93 -5.70 3.95
CA ILE A 113 11.64 -5.93 2.68
C ILE A 113 12.91 -5.08 2.61
N MET A 114 12.85 -3.84 3.09
CA MET A 114 14.01 -2.94 3.12
C MET A 114 15.00 -3.31 4.21
N GLU A 115 14.64 -4.19 5.12
CA GLU A 115 15.45 -4.59 6.28
C GLU A 115 15.83 -3.40 7.14
N ILE A 116 14.86 -2.52 7.38
CA ILE A 116 15.06 -1.34 8.23
C ILE A 116 14.09 -1.37 9.40
N SER A 117 14.45 -0.63 10.45
CA SER A 117 13.58 -0.43 11.59
C SER A 117 12.78 0.85 11.41
N CYS A 118 11.61 0.91 12.03
CA CYS A 118 10.80 2.12 12.02
C CYS A 118 11.50 3.22 12.82
N PRO A 119 11.82 4.38 12.20
CA PRO A 119 12.57 5.43 12.88
C PRO A 119 11.79 6.16 13.97
N THR A 120 10.47 5.99 14.02
CA THR A 120 9.64 6.70 15.00
C THR A 120 9.18 5.83 16.15
N LYS A 121 9.80 4.71 16.34
CA LYS A 121 9.47 3.84 17.46
C LYS A 121 10.13 4.29 18.74
#